data_a01b39dbe56f94f56dd2c460d8f79a21
#
_entry.id   a01b39dbe56f94f56dd2c460d8f79a21
#
_cell.length_a   1.000
_cell.length_b   1.000
_cell.length_c   1.000
_cell.angle_alpha   90.00
_cell.angle_beta   90.00
_cell.angle_gamma   90.00
#
_symmetry.space_group_name_H-M   'P 1'
#
loop_
_entity.id
_entity.type
_entity.pdbx_description
1 polymer ?
#
loop_
_entity_poly.entity_id
_entity_poly.type
_entity_poly.pdbx_seq_one_letter_code
_entity_poly.pdbx_strand_id
1 'polypeptide(L)'
;MKTYMTVYFGTVLVAMILVPVISRLAKRYHLVDAPGPRKVHKTAIPRIGGIAFVVSTLAVVLPVFFLDNSVGQSFRAERTQILVLLAAASFVFAVGLVDDIGSVRGRTKLLCLVVASLAVCASGATLRSFSIGTWFELQTGWAAWPLTVCWIIMITVCMNLIDGLDGLAGGIAAMVCGTVALMAYLTDQAAMVVLMLALLGSVTGFLFFNSYPAKIFMGDGGSMFLGFLIGAGSIVCQTKTSTAVGLALPFLALGVPIFDTIFAVVRRRVLERRSAFAPDRKHLHHRLLDLGLSQRTVVVVIYAITAINTSLGVFMLTAESSWTAGLLAGGLLLLLLLFAYLSGNRPYGILVVLNRNWGIAREARMEQRSFECAEVKMRDAKSLDAWWETLCDMGSRMHFQTIELWSRSSGQLASARVWYSPVVPAGKTAQLSLPLRVNAVTEWEMRASIRINGYLELGGRQAMLLARLMDEFPPPEQKEETQVLAHAQTGHTDAPRKQEKEAISYDDGRNATSKKSDAYSPTA
;
A
#
# COMPACT_ATOMS: atom_id res chain seq x y z
N MET A 1 19.63 -37.05 -17.18
CA MET A 1 18.30 -37.51 -16.73
C MET A 1 18.35 -38.24 -15.38
N LYS A 2 19.20 -39.29 -15.19
CA LYS A 2 19.26 -40.06 -13.90
C LYS A 2 19.47 -39.12 -12.68
N THR A 3 20.47 -38.24 -12.73
CA THR A 3 20.75 -37.29 -11.63
C THR A 3 19.55 -36.40 -11.25
N TYR A 4 18.82 -35.87 -12.23
CA TYR A 4 17.65 -35.05 -11.98
C TYR A 4 16.51 -35.79 -11.27
N MET A 5 16.24 -37.04 -11.73
CA MET A 5 15.27 -37.93 -11.08
C MET A 5 15.71 -38.28 -9.65
N THR A 6 16.99 -38.64 -9.44
CA THR A 6 17.51 -38.92 -8.11
C THR A 6 17.38 -37.73 -7.17
N VAL A 7 17.67 -36.52 -7.65
CA VAL A 7 17.51 -35.27 -6.85
C VAL A 7 16.05 -35.07 -6.46
N TYR A 8 15.11 -35.13 -7.41
CA TYR A 8 13.70 -34.92 -7.14
C TYR A 8 13.17 -35.99 -6.14
N PHE A 9 13.26 -37.27 -6.46
CA PHE A 9 12.71 -38.32 -5.61
C PHE A 9 13.47 -38.45 -4.27
N GLY A 10 14.79 -38.24 -4.27
CA GLY A 10 15.58 -38.18 -3.05
C GLY A 10 15.11 -37.07 -2.11
N THR A 11 14.85 -35.89 -2.64
CA THR A 11 14.34 -34.75 -1.83
C THR A 11 12.93 -35.00 -1.33
N VAL A 12 12.04 -35.57 -2.17
CA VAL A 12 10.69 -36.00 -1.73
C VAL A 12 10.81 -36.96 -0.54
N LEU A 13 11.64 -38.00 -0.66
CA LEU A 13 11.80 -39.00 0.41
C LEU A 13 12.34 -38.37 1.70
N VAL A 14 13.39 -37.56 1.61
CA VAL A 14 13.95 -36.86 2.77
C VAL A 14 12.89 -35.94 3.42
N ALA A 15 12.13 -35.19 2.65
CA ALA A 15 11.06 -34.35 3.18
C ALA A 15 9.95 -35.16 3.86
N MET A 16 9.54 -36.29 3.25
CA MET A 16 8.51 -37.17 3.84
C MET A 16 8.95 -37.78 5.17
N ILE A 17 10.26 -38.01 5.37
CA ILE A 17 10.82 -38.51 6.64
C ILE A 17 10.92 -37.37 7.65
N LEU A 18 11.40 -36.18 7.23
CA LEU A 18 11.63 -35.05 8.12
C LEU A 18 10.35 -34.41 8.65
N VAL A 19 9.31 -34.26 7.82
CA VAL A 19 8.08 -33.59 8.22
C VAL A 19 7.42 -34.22 9.47
N PRO A 20 7.22 -35.55 9.58
CA PRO A 20 6.68 -36.13 10.80
C PRO A 20 7.58 -35.94 12.03
N VAL A 21 8.91 -35.99 11.85
CA VAL A 21 9.87 -35.76 12.94
C VAL A 21 9.75 -34.32 13.45
N ILE A 22 9.78 -33.35 12.56
CA ILE A 22 9.65 -31.92 12.89
C ILE A 22 8.27 -31.64 13.53
N SER A 23 7.20 -32.27 13.02
CA SER A 23 5.86 -32.13 13.61
C SER A 23 5.81 -32.65 15.05
N ARG A 24 6.46 -33.76 15.37
CA ARG A 24 6.55 -34.30 16.75
C ARG A 24 7.37 -33.36 17.66
N LEU A 25 8.51 -32.86 17.17
CA LEU A 25 9.35 -31.91 17.91
C LEU A 25 8.59 -30.61 18.17
N ALA A 26 7.93 -30.06 17.16
CA ALA A 26 7.13 -28.83 17.31
C ALA A 26 6.05 -28.96 18.37
N LYS A 27 5.34 -30.10 18.41
CA LYS A 27 4.35 -30.39 19.45
C LYS A 27 4.99 -30.51 20.83
N ARG A 28 6.16 -31.13 20.94
CA ARG A 28 6.89 -31.30 22.21
C ARG A 28 7.37 -29.96 22.79
N TYR A 29 7.76 -29.00 21.92
CA TYR A 29 8.23 -27.68 22.33
C TYR A 29 7.14 -26.61 22.28
N HIS A 30 5.86 -27.00 22.11
CA HIS A 30 4.71 -26.09 22.04
C HIS A 30 4.80 -25.03 20.91
N LEU A 31 5.55 -25.31 19.84
CA LEU A 31 5.67 -24.47 18.65
C LEU A 31 4.51 -24.75 17.69
N VAL A 32 3.29 -24.49 18.18
CA VAL A 32 2.03 -24.77 17.48
C VAL A 32 1.21 -23.52 17.34
N ASP A 33 0.49 -23.42 16.24
CA ASP A 33 -0.50 -22.40 16.01
C ASP A 33 -1.82 -22.79 16.68
N ALA A 34 -2.18 -22.10 17.77
CA ALA A 34 -3.41 -22.38 18.52
C ALA A 34 -4.65 -21.90 17.73
N PRO A 35 -5.80 -22.59 17.80
CA PRO A 35 -7.04 -22.15 17.19
C PRO A 35 -7.47 -20.80 17.77
N GLY A 36 -8.11 -19.95 16.94
CA GLY A 36 -8.57 -18.62 17.35
C GLY A 36 -9.74 -18.14 16.50
N PRO A 37 -10.46 -17.08 16.96
CA PRO A 37 -11.67 -16.60 16.27
C PRO A 37 -11.44 -16.11 14.83
N ARG A 38 -10.18 -15.90 14.45
CA ARG A 38 -9.78 -15.43 13.11
C ARG A 38 -9.19 -16.54 12.24
N LYS A 39 -9.05 -17.78 12.76
CA LYS A 39 -8.35 -18.88 12.10
C LYS A 39 -9.34 -19.92 11.58
N VAL A 40 -8.98 -20.55 10.46
CA VAL A 40 -9.83 -21.54 9.80
C VAL A 40 -9.72 -22.92 10.46
N HIS A 41 -8.58 -23.23 11.10
CA HIS A 41 -8.35 -24.52 11.76
C HIS A 41 -8.92 -24.56 13.20
N LYS A 42 -9.40 -25.74 13.59
CA LYS A 42 -10.02 -25.99 14.91
C LYS A 42 -9.09 -26.68 15.91
N THR A 43 -7.94 -27.15 15.48
CA THR A 43 -6.94 -27.87 16.30
C THR A 43 -5.61 -27.14 16.26
N ALA A 44 -4.77 -27.33 17.29
CA ALA A 44 -3.42 -26.77 17.32
C ALA A 44 -2.52 -27.50 16.28
N ILE A 45 -1.96 -26.75 15.33
CA ILE A 45 -1.17 -27.27 14.22
C ILE A 45 0.27 -26.73 14.33
N PRO A 46 1.32 -27.58 14.21
CA PRO A 46 2.72 -27.15 14.16
C PRO A 46 2.97 -26.16 13.02
N ARG A 47 3.73 -25.07 13.28
CA ARG A 47 3.95 -24.00 12.29
C ARG A 47 5.40 -23.81 11.83
N ILE A 48 6.30 -24.76 12.15
CA ILE A 48 7.72 -24.72 11.79
C ILE A 48 8.09 -25.72 10.69
N GLY A 49 7.13 -26.06 9.83
CA GLY A 49 7.35 -27.03 8.75
C GLY A 49 8.39 -26.60 7.71
N GLY A 50 8.68 -25.31 7.62
CA GLY A 50 9.74 -24.76 6.76
C GLY A 50 11.13 -25.37 7.01
N ILE A 51 11.42 -25.85 8.22
CA ILE A 51 12.66 -26.57 8.53
C ILE A 51 12.82 -27.78 7.59
N ALA A 52 11.72 -28.50 7.29
CA ALA A 52 11.77 -29.65 6.39
C ALA A 52 12.23 -29.26 4.98
N PHE A 53 11.78 -28.12 4.45
CA PHE A 53 12.20 -27.66 3.12
C PHE A 53 13.70 -27.38 3.07
N VAL A 54 14.19 -26.59 4.04
CA VAL A 54 15.58 -26.16 4.06
C VAL A 54 16.47 -27.36 4.20
N VAL A 55 16.22 -28.23 5.20
CA VAL A 55 17.06 -29.39 5.47
C VAL A 55 17.01 -30.37 4.31
N SER A 56 15.83 -30.72 3.76
CA SER A 56 15.73 -31.65 2.63
C SER A 56 16.37 -31.10 1.36
N THR A 57 16.20 -29.81 1.06
CA THR A 57 16.83 -29.18 -0.09
C THR A 57 18.36 -29.17 0.05
N LEU A 58 18.88 -28.70 1.18
CA LEU A 58 20.33 -28.65 1.40
C LEU A 58 20.97 -30.04 1.46
N ALA A 59 20.31 -31.00 2.11
CA ALA A 59 20.82 -32.38 2.22
C ALA A 59 21.00 -33.06 0.87
N VAL A 60 20.20 -32.70 -0.15
CA VAL A 60 20.30 -33.29 -1.48
C VAL A 60 21.10 -32.41 -2.44
N VAL A 61 21.04 -31.08 -2.33
CA VAL A 61 21.76 -30.17 -3.24
C VAL A 61 23.26 -30.11 -2.93
N LEU A 62 23.66 -30.08 -1.64
CA LEU A 62 25.07 -29.95 -1.30
C LEU A 62 25.94 -31.16 -1.76
N PRO A 63 25.50 -32.43 -1.67
CA PRO A 63 26.26 -33.56 -2.22
C PRO A 63 26.50 -33.50 -3.73
N VAL A 64 25.67 -32.76 -4.50
CA VAL A 64 25.84 -32.64 -5.96
C VAL A 64 27.18 -32.01 -6.32
N PHE A 65 27.76 -31.15 -5.47
CA PHE A 65 29.10 -30.58 -5.68
C PHE A 65 30.22 -31.64 -5.78
N PHE A 66 30.00 -32.84 -5.22
CA PHE A 66 30.98 -33.92 -5.16
C PHE A 66 30.75 -34.98 -6.24
N LEU A 67 29.74 -34.79 -7.11
CA LEU A 67 29.48 -35.75 -8.19
C LEU A 67 30.48 -35.57 -9.35
N ASP A 68 31.07 -36.67 -9.81
CA ASP A 68 31.96 -36.69 -10.97
C ASP A 68 31.19 -36.94 -12.27
N ASN A 69 30.23 -36.05 -12.56
CA ASN A 69 29.46 -36.05 -13.79
C ASN A 69 29.28 -34.60 -14.33
N SER A 70 28.66 -34.47 -15.50
CA SER A 70 28.43 -33.15 -16.14
C SER A 70 27.63 -32.18 -15.24
N VAL A 71 26.69 -32.70 -14.46
CA VAL A 71 25.88 -31.89 -13.53
C VAL A 71 26.74 -31.35 -12.38
N GLY A 72 27.59 -32.21 -11.76
CA GLY A 72 28.52 -31.79 -10.71
C GLY A 72 29.58 -30.80 -11.22
N GLN A 73 30.02 -30.95 -12.49
CA GLN A 73 30.91 -29.96 -13.13
C GLN A 73 30.24 -28.62 -13.28
N SER A 74 28.99 -28.57 -13.75
CA SER A 74 28.18 -27.31 -13.84
C SER A 74 27.99 -26.66 -12.47
N PHE A 75 27.74 -27.46 -11.41
CA PHE A 75 27.65 -26.97 -10.03
C PHE A 75 28.96 -26.35 -9.56
N ARG A 76 30.09 -26.98 -9.84
CA ARG A 76 31.41 -26.43 -9.48
C ARG A 76 31.77 -25.18 -10.27
N ALA A 77 31.37 -25.09 -11.52
CA ALA A 77 31.56 -23.88 -12.34
C ALA A 77 30.80 -22.67 -11.80
N GLU A 78 29.61 -22.88 -11.25
CA GLU A 78 28.73 -21.83 -10.70
C GLU A 78 28.74 -21.79 -9.17
N ARG A 79 29.75 -22.40 -8.52
CA ARG A 79 29.77 -22.62 -7.06
C ARG A 79 29.48 -21.37 -6.24
N THR A 80 30.09 -20.23 -6.59
CA THR A 80 29.93 -18.98 -5.83
C THR A 80 28.50 -18.50 -5.87
N GLN A 81 27.88 -18.49 -7.03
CA GLN A 81 26.50 -18.04 -7.21
C GLN A 81 25.51 -18.94 -6.46
N ILE A 82 25.69 -20.27 -6.57
CA ILE A 82 24.82 -21.24 -5.89
C ILE A 82 24.99 -21.17 -4.37
N LEU A 83 26.23 -21.09 -3.86
CA LEU A 83 26.48 -21.00 -2.42
C LEU A 83 25.95 -19.70 -1.83
N VAL A 84 26.11 -18.56 -2.51
CA VAL A 84 25.54 -17.29 -2.09
C VAL A 84 24.01 -17.36 -2.08
N LEU A 85 23.40 -17.95 -3.10
CA LEU A 85 21.95 -18.11 -3.19
C LEU A 85 21.40 -18.98 -2.04
N LEU A 86 22.03 -20.12 -1.76
CA LEU A 86 21.64 -21.01 -0.66
C LEU A 86 21.86 -20.36 0.71
N ALA A 87 22.98 -19.65 0.89
CA ALA A 87 23.28 -18.95 2.14
C ALA A 87 22.29 -17.80 2.39
N ALA A 88 21.99 -17.00 1.36
CA ALA A 88 21.00 -15.91 1.44
C ALA A 88 19.60 -16.46 1.73
N ALA A 89 19.18 -17.55 1.07
CA ALA A 89 17.91 -18.20 1.32
C ALA A 89 17.82 -18.76 2.75
N SER A 90 18.91 -19.40 3.24
CA SER A 90 18.99 -19.89 4.61
C SER A 90 18.96 -18.79 5.65
N PHE A 91 19.56 -17.64 5.36
CA PHE A 91 19.48 -16.45 6.20
C PHE A 91 18.03 -15.92 6.26
N VAL A 92 17.36 -15.80 5.11
CA VAL A 92 15.95 -15.37 5.04
C VAL A 92 15.04 -16.36 5.79
N PHE A 93 15.30 -17.68 5.65
CA PHE A 93 14.63 -18.70 6.42
C PHE A 93 14.81 -18.50 7.93
N ALA A 94 16.04 -18.25 8.40
CA ALA A 94 16.32 -18.05 9.82
C ALA A 94 15.54 -16.84 10.36
N VAL A 95 15.47 -15.74 9.61
CA VAL A 95 14.66 -14.56 9.98
C VAL A 95 13.17 -14.90 10.10
N GLY A 96 12.62 -15.65 9.14
CA GLY A 96 11.23 -16.10 9.19
C GLY A 96 10.98 -17.10 10.32
N LEU A 97 11.94 -18.01 10.62
CA LEU A 97 11.83 -18.93 11.74
C LEU A 97 11.85 -18.22 13.09
N VAL A 98 12.66 -17.17 13.25
CA VAL A 98 12.63 -16.31 14.44
C VAL A 98 11.27 -15.63 14.58
N ASP A 99 10.64 -15.22 13.47
CA ASP A 99 9.28 -14.67 13.51
C ASP A 99 8.21 -15.70 13.86
N ASP A 100 8.38 -16.95 13.43
CA ASP A 100 7.49 -18.07 13.81
C ASP A 100 7.54 -18.40 15.31
N ILE A 101 8.69 -18.22 15.95
CA ILE A 101 8.89 -18.48 17.39
C ILE A 101 8.55 -17.26 18.24
N GLY A 102 8.90 -16.07 17.75
CA GLY A 102 8.64 -14.78 18.40
C GLY A 102 7.87 -13.84 17.47
N SER A 103 8.08 -12.55 17.62
CA SER A 103 7.51 -11.56 16.70
C SER A 103 8.61 -10.63 16.17
N VAL A 104 8.83 -10.60 14.87
CA VAL A 104 9.79 -9.71 14.20
C VAL A 104 9.04 -8.57 13.53
N ARG A 105 9.51 -7.34 13.72
CA ARG A 105 8.90 -6.17 13.07
C ARG A 105 9.03 -6.30 11.54
N GLY A 106 7.96 -5.97 10.79
CA GLY A 106 7.96 -6.05 9.33
C GLY A 106 9.08 -5.24 8.65
N ARG A 107 9.50 -4.13 9.25
CA ARG A 107 10.66 -3.33 8.76
C ARG A 107 11.98 -4.10 8.88
N THR A 108 12.17 -4.87 9.95
CA THR A 108 13.37 -5.71 10.14
C THR A 108 13.40 -6.84 9.12
N LYS A 109 12.26 -7.54 8.90
CA LYS A 109 12.14 -8.56 7.84
C LYS A 109 12.50 -7.96 6.46
N LEU A 110 11.95 -6.80 6.13
CA LEU A 110 12.24 -6.13 4.86
C LEU A 110 13.72 -5.78 4.71
N LEU A 111 14.36 -5.26 5.76
CA LEU A 111 15.80 -4.95 5.75
C LEU A 111 16.63 -6.22 5.51
N CYS A 112 16.31 -7.32 6.19
CA CYS A 112 17.00 -8.60 5.98
C CYS A 112 16.82 -9.13 4.56
N LEU A 113 15.62 -8.98 3.97
CA LEU A 113 15.37 -9.33 2.57
C LEU A 113 16.19 -8.47 1.60
N VAL A 114 16.32 -7.16 1.85
CA VAL A 114 17.16 -6.27 1.06
C VAL A 114 18.63 -6.74 1.10
N VAL A 115 19.16 -7.01 2.30
CA VAL A 115 20.55 -7.47 2.48
C VAL A 115 20.79 -8.80 1.75
N ALA A 116 19.88 -9.77 1.92
CA ALA A 116 19.97 -11.05 1.23
C ALA A 116 19.93 -10.91 -0.31
N SER A 117 19.02 -10.04 -0.80
CA SER A 117 18.89 -9.77 -2.25
C SER A 117 20.11 -9.08 -2.82
N LEU A 118 20.72 -8.14 -2.08
CA LEU A 118 21.96 -7.47 -2.47
C LEU A 118 23.14 -8.45 -2.55
N ALA A 119 23.22 -9.44 -1.65
CA ALA A 119 24.22 -10.51 -1.73
C ALA A 119 24.07 -11.33 -3.02
N VAL A 120 22.82 -11.63 -3.43
CA VAL A 120 22.53 -12.31 -4.71
C VAL A 120 22.94 -11.43 -5.88
N CYS A 121 22.66 -10.12 -5.87
CA CYS A 121 23.14 -9.19 -6.91
C CYS A 121 24.67 -9.15 -7.01
N ALA A 122 25.36 -9.14 -5.86
CA ALA A 122 26.82 -9.14 -5.80
C ALA A 122 27.45 -10.43 -6.37
N SER A 123 26.73 -11.58 -6.35
CA SER A 123 27.15 -12.82 -7.00
C SER A 123 27.02 -12.81 -8.52
N GLY A 124 26.53 -11.70 -9.11
CA GLY A 124 26.36 -11.51 -10.54
C GLY A 124 24.96 -11.80 -11.08
N ALA A 125 24.02 -12.23 -10.22
CA ALA A 125 22.63 -12.46 -10.60
C ALA A 125 21.84 -11.14 -10.59
N THR A 126 21.80 -10.45 -11.73
CA THR A 126 21.09 -9.16 -11.87
C THR A 126 20.30 -9.11 -13.17
N LEU A 127 19.19 -8.41 -13.14
CA LEU A 127 18.31 -8.11 -14.26
C LEU A 127 18.99 -7.09 -15.21
N ARG A 128 19.84 -7.55 -16.14
CA ARG A 128 20.63 -6.65 -17.02
C ARG A 128 19.87 -6.16 -18.24
N SER A 129 18.95 -6.97 -18.74
CA SER A 129 18.12 -6.60 -19.88
C SER A 129 16.70 -7.14 -19.70
N PHE A 130 15.76 -6.45 -20.27
CA PHE A 130 14.37 -6.88 -20.39
C PHE A 130 13.97 -6.73 -21.85
N SER A 131 13.66 -7.83 -22.53
CA SER A 131 13.24 -7.81 -23.92
C SER A 131 11.83 -8.40 -24.08
N ILE A 132 11.00 -7.80 -24.93
CA ILE A 132 9.66 -8.33 -25.30
C ILE A 132 9.71 -8.67 -26.79
N GLY A 133 9.94 -9.95 -27.08
CA GLY A 133 10.13 -10.40 -28.45
C GLY A 133 11.32 -9.67 -29.11
N THR A 134 11.21 -9.42 -30.41
CA THR A 134 12.21 -8.64 -31.19
C THR A 134 11.91 -7.13 -31.20
N TRP A 135 10.82 -6.69 -30.55
CA TRP A 135 10.26 -5.35 -30.70
C TRP A 135 10.78 -4.36 -29.68
N PHE A 136 11.12 -4.82 -28.51
CA PHE A 136 11.54 -3.95 -27.42
C PHE A 136 12.62 -4.63 -26.57
N GLU A 137 13.79 -4.02 -26.50
CA GLU A 137 14.87 -4.41 -25.60
C GLU A 137 15.25 -3.20 -24.74
N LEU A 138 15.11 -3.33 -23.45
CA LEU A 138 15.49 -2.34 -22.46
C LEU A 138 16.74 -2.82 -21.72
N GLN A 139 17.83 -2.15 -21.88
CA GLN A 139 19.02 -2.33 -21.05
C GLN A 139 18.83 -1.60 -19.74
N THR A 140 18.84 -2.32 -18.62
CA THR A 140 18.51 -1.76 -17.30
C THR A 140 19.62 -0.90 -16.71
N GLY A 141 20.87 -1.08 -17.18
CA GLY A 141 22.02 -0.28 -16.74
C GLY A 141 22.15 -0.25 -15.21
N TRP A 142 22.22 0.96 -14.63
CA TRP A 142 22.31 1.15 -13.18
C TRP A 142 21.06 0.68 -12.41
N ALA A 143 19.91 0.59 -13.07
CA ALA A 143 18.66 0.12 -12.45
C ALA A 143 18.62 -1.40 -12.26
N ALA A 144 19.58 -2.17 -12.80
CA ALA A 144 19.64 -3.62 -12.69
C ALA A 144 19.56 -4.10 -11.23
N TRP A 145 20.32 -3.51 -10.33
CA TRP A 145 20.33 -3.87 -8.92
C TRP A 145 19.00 -3.56 -8.21
N PRO A 146 18.47 -2.32 -8.25
CA PRO A 146 17.19 -2.00 -7.65
C PRO A 146 16.05 -2.88 -8.18
N LEU A 147 15.99 -3.13 -9.49
CA LEU A 147 14.96 -3.97 -10.09
C LEU A 147 15.05 -5.42 -9.61
N THR A 148 16.28 -5.97 -9.53
CA THR A 148 16.50 -7.33 -9.01
C THR A 148 16.08 -7.46 -7.55
N VAL A 149 16.48 -6.51 -6.71
CA VAL A 149 16.11 -6.48 -5.29
C VAL A 149 14.58 -6.37 -5.15
N CYS A 150 13.94 -5.46 -5.88
CA CYS A 150 12.48 -5.32 -5.86
C CYS A 150 11.79 -6.61 -6.30
N TRP A 151 12.28 -7.29 -7.34
CA TRP A 151 11.74 -8.56 -7.82
C TRP A 151 11.80 -9.65 -6.75
N ILE A 152 12.98 -9.91 -6.19
CA ILE A 152 13.17 -10.96 -5.18
C ILE A 152 12.29 -10.69 -3.95
N ILE A 153 12.24 -9.44 -3.47
CA ILE A 153 11.41 -9.04 -2.34
C ILE A 153 9.93 -9.23 -2.67
N MET A 154 9.49 -8.80 -3.85
CA MET A 154 8.10 -8.92 -4.29
C MET A 154 7.67 -10.39 -4.26
N ILE A 155 8.43 -11.30 -4.89
CA ILE A 155 8.09 -12.73 -4.92
C ILE A 155 8.10 -13.32 -3.51
N THR A 156 9.08 -12.97 -2.67
CA THR A 156 9.17 -13.45 -1.29
C THR A 156 7.95 -13.04 -0.46
N VAL A 157 7.57 -11.76 -0.55
CA VAL A 157 6.41 -11.22 0.17
C VAL A 157 5.10 -11.80 -0.38
N CYS A 158 4.97 -11.97 -1.69
CA CYS A 158 3.80 -12.58 -2.30
C CYS A 158 3.60 -14.03 -1.81
N MET A 159 4.67 -14.82 -1.77
CA MET A 159 4.61 -16.20 -1.28
C MET A 159 4.26 -16.27 0.21
N ASN A 160 4.76 -15.35 1.02
CA ASN A 160 4.43 -15.28 2.44
C ASN A 160 2.96 -14.85 2.67
N LEU A 161 2.43 -13.92 1.88
CA LEU A 161 1.05 -13.45 2.01
C LEU A 161 0.01 -14.47 1.52
N ILE A 162 0.34 -15.32 0.55
CA ILE A 162 -0.60 -16.34 0.04
C ILE A 162 -0.65 -17.59 0.90
N ASP A 163 0.27 -17.75 1.86
CA ASP A 163 0.30 -18.87 2.81
C ASP A 163 -0.78 -18.70 3.91
N GLY A 164 -2.03 -18.59 3.47
CA GLY A 164 -3.20 -18.43 4.36
C GLY A 164 -4.16 -19.62 4.37
N LEU A 165 -4.00 -20.61 3.47
CA LEU A 165 -4.85 -21.78 3.36
C LEU A 165 -4.01 -23.05 3.20
N ASP A 166 -4.54 -24.18 3.74
CA ASP A 166 -3.90 -25.50 3.68
C ASP A 166 -3.52 -25.87 2.24
N GLY A 167 -2.23 -26.10 2.01
CA GLY A 167 -1.66 -26.51 0.73
C GLY A 167 -1.49 -25.40 -0.30
N LEU A 168 -2.13 -24.24 -0.15
CA LEU A 168 -2.19 -23.22 -1.20
C LEU A 168 -0.81 -22.74 -1.66
N ALA A 169 -0.01 -22.21 -0.75
CA ALA A 169 1.32 -21.69 -1.07
C ALA A 169 2.27 -22.80 -1.56
N GLY A 170 2.22 -23.97 -0.92
CA GLY A 170 3.00 -25.12 -1.33
C GLY A 170 2.69 -25.59 -2.75
N GLY A 171 1.42 -25.70 -3.14
CA GLY A 171 1.06 -26.15 -4.48
C GLY A 171 1.41 -25.13 -5.56
N ILE A 172 1.22 -23.83 -5.30
CA ILE A 172 1.68 -22.77 -6.21
C ILE A 172 3.21 -22.85 -6.36
N ALA A 173 3.95 -22.96 -5.24
CA ALA A 173 5.41 -23.08 -5.27
C ALA A 173 5.85 -24.32 -6.08
N ALA A 174 5.16 -25.45 -5.95
CA ALA A 174 5.47 -26.65 -6.73
C ALA A 174 5.30 -26.41 -8.24
N MET A 175 4.20 -25.79 -8.66
CA MET A 175 3.97 -25.46 -10.08
C MET A 175 5.04 -24.51 -10.61
N VAL A 176 5.39 -23.46 -9.85
CA VAL A 176 6.42 -22.50 -10.24
C VAL A 176 7.80 -23.12 -10.29
N CYS A 177 8.19 -23.93 -9.30
CA CYS A 177 9.48 -24.64 -9.30
C CYS A 177 9.60 -25.59 -10.50
N GLY A 178 8.51 -26.33 -10.82
CA GLY A 178 8.48 -27.19 -12.01
C GLY A 178 8.66 -26.40 -13.30
N THR A 179 8.04 -25.24 -13.38
CA THR A 179 8.12 -24.34 -14.54
C THR A 179 9.53 -23.76 -14.71
N VAL A 180 10.12 -23.25 -13.61
CA VAL A 180 11.49 -22.70 -13.65
C VAL A 180 12.52 -23.81 -13.91
N ALA A 181 12.29 -25.03 -13.38
CA ALA A 181 13.13 -26.19 -13.68
C ALA A 181 13.07 -26.57 -15.16
N LEU A 182 11.86 -26.56 -15.77
CA LEU A 182 11.69 -26.80 -17.20
C LEU A 182 12.40 -25.73 -18.04
N MET A 183 12.24 -24.46 -17.70
CA MET A 183 12.94 -23.35 -18.35
C MET A 183 14.47 -23.54 -18.25
N ALA A 184 14.98 -23.82 -17.06
CA ALA A 184 16.40 -24.06 -16.84
C ALA A 184 16.90 -25.26 -17.65
N TYR A 185 16.07 -26.30 -17.80
CA TYR A 185 16.41 -27.47 -18.62
C TYR A 185 16.48 -27.13 -20.12
N LEU A 186 15.50 -26.37 -20.64
CA LEU A 186 15.46 -25.94 -22.04
C LEU A 186 16.59 -24.94 -22.38
N THR A 187 17.18 -24.30 -21.38
CA THR A 187 18.29 -23.33 -21.54
C THR A 187 19.63 -23.88 -21.05
N ASP A 188 19.77 -25.20 -20.94
CA ASP A 188 21.00 -25.93 -20.55
C ASP A 188 21.65 -25.46 -19.24
N GLN A 189 20.82 -25.01 -18.26
CA GLN A 189 21.29 -24.54 -16.95
C GLN A 189 21.19 -25.67 -15.90
N ALA A 190 22.03 -26.66 -16.02
CA ALA A 190 21.99 -27.89 -15.20
C ALA A 190 21.95 -27.63 -13.68
N ALA A 191 22.67 -26.62 -13.21
CA ALA A 191 22.71 -26.26 -11.79
C ALA A 191 21.35 -25.77 -11.27
N MET A 192 20.67 -24.93 -12.07
CA MET A 192 19.34 -24.42 -11.70
C MET A 192 18.26 -25.49 -11.82
N VAL A 193 18.37 -26.40 -12.80
CA VAL A 193 17.49 -27.59 -12.87
C VAL A 193 17.53 -28.37 -11.57
N VAL A 194 18.74 -28.70 -11.08
CA VAL A 194 18.91 -29.43 -9.83
C VAL A 194 18.33 -28.70 -8.65
N LEU A 195 18.62 -27.39 -8.52
CA LEU A 195 18.12 -26.58 -7.40
C LEU A 195 16.59 -26.50 -7.39
N MET A 196 15.97 -26.24 -8.53
CA MET A 196 14.52 -26.16 -8.65
C MET A 196 13.83 -27.51 -8.48
N LEU A 197 14.42 -28.60 -8.97
CA LEU A 197 13.90 -29.96 -8.74
C LEU A 197 14.04 -30.42 -7.28
N ALA A 198 15.12 -30.03 -6.60
CA ALA A 198 15.27 -30.30 -5.18
C ALA A 198 14.20 -29.52 -4.38
N LEU A 199 13.98 -28.24 -4.72
CA LEU A 199 12.94 -27.44 -4.08
C LEU A 199 11.54 -28.00 -4.37
N LEU A 200 11.25 -28.37 -5.63
CA LEU A 200 10.01 -29.04 -6.03
C LEU A 200 9.81 -30.34 -5.24
N GLY A 201 10.83 -31.16 -5.12
CA GLY A 201 10.77 -32.43 -4.36
C GLY A 201 10.47 -32.19 -2.88
N SER A 202 11.15 -31.23 -2.24
CA SER A 202 10.92 -30.89 -0.83
C SER A 202 9.48 -30.40 -0.58
N VAL A 203 8.96 -29.54 -1.47
CA VAL A 203 7.58 -29.05 -1.40
C VAL A 203 6.59 -30.17 -1.66
N THR A 204 6.84 -31.05 -2.65
CA THR A 204 5.97 -32.19 -2.93
C THR A 204 5.87 -33.13 -1.72
N GLY A 205 7.00 -33.48 -1.11
CA GLY A 205 7.02 -34.31 0.11
C GLY A 205 6.30 -33.67 1.29
N PHE A 206 6.40 -32.35 1.43
CA PHE A 206 5.69 -31.60 2.47
C PHE A 206 4.18 -31.54 2.22
N LEU A 207 3.72 -31.38 0.97
CA LEU A 207 2.30 -31.28 0.61
C LEU A 207 1.49 -32.50 1.02
N PHE A 208 2.10 -33.70 1.15
CA PHE A 208 1.41 -34.87 1.70
C PHE A 208 0.87 -34.64 3.13
N PHE A 209 1.48 -33.72 3.87
CA PHE A 209 1.10 -33.40 5.25
C PHE A 209 0.43 -32.02 5.38
N ASN A 210 0.64 -31.11 4.42
CA ASN A 210 0.11 -29.75 4.44
C ASN A 210 -1.20 -29.61 3.64
N SER A 211 -1.52 -30.55 2.73
CA SER A 211 -2.82 -30.54 2.02
C SER A 211 -3.98 -30.69 2.99
N TYR A 212 -5.12 -30.07 2.63
CA TYR A 212 -6.31 -30.04 3.48
C TYR A 212 -6.85 -31.43 3.85
N PRO A 213 -7.09 -31.75 5.13
CA PRO A 213 -6.80 -30.93 6.31
C PRO A 213 -5.32 -30.98 6.71
N ALA A 214 -4.68 -29.83 6.86
CA ALA A 214 -3.26 -29.74 7.16
C ALA A 214 -2.90 -30.31 8.54
N LYS A 215 -1.79 -31.06 8.59
CA LYS A 215 -1.20 -31.62 9.82
C LYS A 215 0.01 -30.80 10.31
N ILE A 216 0.54 -29.92 9.44
CA ILE A 216 1.66 -29.03 9.70
C ILE A 216 1.57 -27.81 8.76
N PHE A 217 1.90 -26.63 9.25
CA PHE A 217 2.06 -25.41 8.46
C PHE A 217 3.53 -25.15 8.15
N MET A 218 3.80 -24.46 7.02
CA MET A 218 5.18 -24.14 6.62
C MET A 218 5.78 -23.01 7.46
N GLY A 219 4.94 -22.10 7.95
CA GLY A 219 5.34 -20.91 8.70
C GLY A 219 5.97 -19.84 7.83
N ASP A 220 6.27 -18.69 8.47
CA ASP A 220 6.92 -17.55 7.81
C ASP A 220 8.32 -17.92 7.30
N GLY A 221 9.06 -18.74 8.06
CA GLY A 221 10.35 -19.27 7.62
C GLY A 221 10.25 -20.04 6.31
N GLY A 222 9.30 -20.97 6.21
CA GLY A 222 9.12 -21.79 5.01
C GLY A 222 8.68 -21.01 3.79
N SER A 223 7.66 -20.16 3.94
CA SER A 223 7.12 -19.37 2.83
C SER A 223 8.11 -18.33 2.31
N MET A 224 8.88 -17.67 3.21
CA MET A 224 9.93 -16.74 2.83
C MET A 224 11.10 -17.44 2.12
N PHE A 225 11.52 -18.63 2.59
CA PHE A 225 12.55 -19.43 1.93
C PHE A 225 12.15 -19.82 0.49
N LEU A 226 10.93 -20.35 0.33
CA LEU A 226 10.39 -20.71 -0.98
C LEU A 226 10.33 -19.49 -1.91
N GLY A 227 9.75 -18.40 -1.45
CA GLY A 227 9.62 -17.17 -2.24
C GLY A 227 10.97 -16.60 -2.64
N PHE A 228 11.95 -16.60 -1.73
CA PHE A 228 13.29 -16.10 -2.00
C PHE A 228 14.03 -16.96 -3.04
N LEU A 229 14.02 -18.28 -2.90
CA LEU A 229 14.66 -19.18 -3.86
C LEU A 229 14.00 -19.12 -5.24
N ILE A 230 12.68 -19.05 -5.30
CA ILE A 230 11.95 -18.91 -6.57
C ILE A 230 12.28 -17.57 -7.22
N GLY A 231 12.21 -16.47 -6.46
CA GLY A 231 12.50 -15.12 -6.98
C GLY A 231 13.94 -14.95 -7.44
N ALA A 232 14.90 -15.36 -6.64
CA ALA A 232 16.32 -15.27 -6.99
C ALA A 232 16.71 -16.29 -8.08
N GLY A 233 16.17 -17.51 -8.02
CA GLY A 233 16.40 -18.54 -9.04
C GLY A 233 15.88 -18.13 -10.42
N SER A 234 14.73 -17.47 -10.50
CA SER A 234 14.22 -16.94 -11.77
C SER A 234 15.14 -15.88 -12.38
N ILE A 235 15.79 -15.03 -11.55
CA ILE A 235 16.80 -14.07 -12.01
C ILE A 235 18.05 -14.78 -12.55
N VAL A 236 18.54 -15.80 -11.82
CA VAL A 236 19.70 -16.58 -12.28
C VAL A 236 19.41 -17.24 -13.63
N CYS A 237 18.24 -17.82 -13.81
CA CYS A 237 17.83 -18.40 -15.07
C CYS A 237 17.78 -17.36 -16.19
N GLN A 238 17.30 -16.17 -15.91
CA GLN A 238 17.18 -15.11 -16.91
C GLN A 238 18.52 -14.52 -17.32
N THR A 239 19.47 -14.34 -16.40
CA THR A 239 20.80 -13.76 -16.73
C THR A 239 21.55 -14.54 -17.80
N LYS A 240 21.17 -15.78 -18.03
CA LYS A 240 21.77 -16.67 -19.04
C LYS A 240 20.91 -16.86 -20.28
N THR A 241 19.73 -16.24 -20.32
CA THR A 241 18.77 -16.36 -21.42
C THR A 241 18.55 -14.98 -22.00
N SER A 242 18.86 -14.76 -23.28
CA SER A 242 18.70 -13.47 -23.96
C SER A 242 17.23 -13.09 -24.27
N THR A 243 16.24 -13.88 -23.82
CA THR A 243 14.84 -13.69 -24.18
C THR A 243 13.98 -13.18 -23.03
N ALA A 244 13.05 -12.26 -23.34
CA ALA A 244 12.02 -11.71 -22.44
C ALA A 244 11.21 -12.76 -21.68
N VAL A 245 11.18 -13.96 -22.19
CA VAL A 245 10.39 -15.07 -21.66
C VAL A 245 10.89 -15.50 -20.29
N GLY A 246 12.17 -15.22 -19.95
CA GLY A 246 12.76 -15.63 -18.68
C GLY A 246 12.07 -15.08 -17.44
N LEU A 247 11.61 -13.83 -17.44
CA LEU A 247 10.81 -13.27 -16.33
C LEU A 247 9.30 -13.39 -16.55
N ALA A 248 8.86 -13.39 -17.81
CA ALA A 248 7.44 -13.51 -18.12
C ALA A 248 6.86 -14.81 -17.55
N LEU A 249 7.61 -15.91 -17.66
CA LEU A 249 7.17 -17.20 -17.19
C LEU A 249 6.96 -17.26 -15.65
N PRO A 250 7.93 -16.92 -14.78
CA PRO A 250 7.71 -16.85 -13.35
C PRO A 250 6.64 -15.79 -12.98
N PHE A 251 6.57 -14.68 -13.73
CA PHE A 251 5.56 -13.64 -13.51
C PHE A 251 4.14 -14.16 -13.77
N LEU A 252 3.91 -14.91 -14.85
CA LEU A 252 2.63 -15.54 -15.14
C LEU A 252 2.29 -16.63 -14.15
N ALA A 253 3.26 -17.49 -13.82
CA ALA A 253 3.07 -18.57 -12.86
C ALA A 253 2.75 -18.05 -11.45
N LEU A 254 3.35 -16.93 -11.05
CA LEU A 254 3.06 -16.23 -9.79
C LEU A 254 2.01 -15.12 -9.95
N GLY A 255 1.32 -15.05 -11.08
CA GLY A 255 0.38 -13.96 -11.36
C GLY A 255 -0.68 -13.79 -10.27
N VAL A 256 -1.25 -14.88 -9.77
CA VAL A 256 -2.24 -14.82 -8.68
C VAL A 256 -1.65 -14.19 -7.41
N PRO A 257 -0.53 -14.68 -6.83
CA PRO A 257 0.10 -14.06 -5.68
C PRO A 257 0.52 -12.60 -5.90
N ILE A 258 1.11 -12.29 -7.06
CA ILE A 258 1.59 -10.95 -7.39
C ILE A 258 0.43 -9.95 -7.44
N PHE A 259 -0.63 -10.26 -8.21
CA PHE A 259 -1.78 -9.36 -8.32
C PHE A 259 -2.50 -9.22 -6.98
N ASP A 260 -2.70 -10.30 -6.21
CA ASP A 260 -3.32 -10.22 -4.89
C ASP A 260 -2.54 -9.28 -3.95
N THR A 261 -1.21 -9.39 -3.94
CA THR A 261 -0.33 -8.52 -3.14
C THR A 261 -0.37 -7.07 -3.61
N ILE A 262 -0.25 -6.81 -4.93
CA ILE A 262 -0.30 -5.45 -5.47
C ILE A 262 -1.64 -4.79 -5.13
N PHE A 263 -2.76 -5.48 -5.37
CA PHE A 263 -4.08 -4.95 -5.03
C PHE A 263 -4.25 -4.71 -3.53
N ALA A 264 -3.71 -5.58 -2.67
CA ALA A 264 -3.75 -5.39 -1.22
C ALA A 264 -2.94 -4.13 -0.80
N VAL A 265 -1.73 -3.95 -1.34
CA VAL A 265 -0.87 -2.78 -1.05
C VAL A 265 -1.52 -1.49 -1.56
N VAL A 266 -2.01 -1.47 -2.81
CA VAL A 266 -2.70 -0.32 -3.41
C VAL A 266 -3.92 0.05 -2.58
N ARG A 267 -4.76 -0.92 -2.22
CA ARG A 267 -5.93 -0.69 -1.39
C ARG A 267 -5.57 -0.07 -0.04
N ARG A 268 -4.61 -0.67 0.68
CA ARG A 268 -4.19 -0.17 2.01
C ARG A 268 -3.62 1.23 1.94
N ARG A 269 -2.73 1.50 1.00
CA ARG A 269 -2.04 2.79 0.89
C ARG A 269 -2.92 3.88 0.29
N VAL A 270 -3.65 3.56 -0.79
CA VAL A 270 -4.39 4.55 -1.59
C VAL A 270 -5.83 4.71 -1.10
N LEU A 271 -6.54 3.60 -0.86
CA LEU A 271 -7.96 3.65 -0.49
C LEU A 271 -8.17 3.80 1.02
N GLU A 272 -7.43 3.05 1.84
CA GLU A 272 -7.63 3.00 3.29
C GLU A 272 -6.65 3.89 4.07
N ARG A 273 -5.64 4.48 3.40
CA ARG A 273 -4.58 5.32 4.02
C ARG A 273 -3.92 4.66 5.23
N ARG A 274 -3.78 3.34 5.21
CA ARG A 274 -3.15 2.54 6.25
C ARG A 274 -1.74 2.13 5.87
N SER A 275 -1.00 1.59 6.85
CA SER A 275 0.31 0.99 6.59
C SER A 275 0.18 -0.17 5.59
N ALA A 276 1.15 -0.30 4.65
CA ALA A 276 1.22 -1.43 3.73
C ALA A 276 1.33 -2.78 4.46
N PHE A 277 1.87 -2.78 5.68
CA PHE A 277 2.05 -3.96 6.55
C PHE A 277 0.87 -4.22 7.50
N ALA A 278 -0.21 -3.43 7.41
CA ALA A 278 -1.38 -3.66 8.26
C ALA A 278 -2.03 -5.02 7.92
N PRO A 279 -2.51 -5.78 8.92
CA PRO A 279 -3.25 -7.01 8.67
C PRO A 279 -4.48 -6.76 7.79
N ASP A 280 -4.73 -7.65 6.83
CA ASP A 280 -5.86 -7.53 5.90
C ASP A 280 -6.51 -8.89 5.66
N ARG A 281 -7.85 -8.93 5.65
CA ARG A 281 -8.67 -10.09 5.33
C ARG A 281 -9.27 -10.05 3.93
N LYS A 282 -8.86 -9.07 3.10
CA LYS A 282 -9.45 -8.86 1.76
C LYS A 282 -8.60 -9.48 0.64
N HIS A 283 -7.75 -10.46 0.96
CA HIS A 283 -7.03 -11.25 -0.04
C HIS A 283 -7.99 -12.13 -0.84
N LEU A 284 -7.60 -12.49 -2.07
CA LEU A 284 -8.45 -13.27 -3.00
C LEU A 284 -9.01 -14.53 -2.35
N HIS A 285 -8.16 -15.31 -1.66
CA HIS A 285 -8.58 -16.55 -1.03
C HIS A 285 -9.62 -16.33 0.09
N HIS A 286 -9.51 -15.27 0.87
CA HIS A 286 -10.53 -14.91 1.87
C HIS A 286 -11.85 -14.52 1.22
N ARG A 287 -11.82 -13.76 0.11
CA ARG A 287 -13.03 -13.36 -0.61
C ARG A 287 -13.76 -14.55 -1.23
N LEU A 288 -13.01 -15.51 -1.77
CA LEU A 288 -13.62 -16.74 -2.30
C LEU A 288 -14.29 -17.55 -1.19
N LEU A 289 -13.71 -17.59 0.01
CA LEU A 289 -14.35 -18.17 1.20
C LEU A 289 -15.61 -17.40 1.62
N ASP A 290 -15.56 -16.05 1.59
CA ASP A 290 -16.70 -15.19 1.93
C ASP A 290 -17.89 -15.36 0.93
N LEU A 291 -17.59 -15.78 -0.32
CA LEU A 291 -18.59 -16.18 -1.31
C LEU A 291 -19.22 -17.56 -1.03
N GLY A 292 -18.84 -18.23 0.06
CA GLY A 292 -19.37 -19.52 0.49
C GLY A 292 -18.68 -20.75 -0.12
N LEU A 293 -17.55 -20.56 -0.83
CA LEU A 293 -16.78 -21.68 -1.35
C LEU A 293 -16.04 -22.42 -0.23
N SER A 294 -15.96 -23.74 -0.32
CA SER A 294 -15.14 -24.52 0.62
C SER A 294 -13.65 -24.26 0.44
N GLN A 295 -12.85 -24.42 1.50
CA GLN A 295 -11.38 -24.24 1.43
C GLN A 295 -10.75 -25.07 0.30
N ARG A 296 -11.18 -26.33 0.12
CA ARG A 296 -10.71 -27.20 -0.98
C ARG A 296 -11.02 -26.60 -2.34
N THR A 297 -12.24 -26.11 -2.53
CA THR A 297 -12.68 -25.50 -3.80
C THR A 297 -11.86 -24.26 -4.11
N VAL A 298 -11.62 -23.39 -3.13
CA VAL A 298 -10.80 -22.19 -3.28
C VAL A 298 -9.37 -22.54 -3.74
N VAL A 299 -8.74 -23.53 -3.09
CA VAL A 299 -7.38 -23.96 -3.45
C VAL A 299 -7.36 -24.52 -4.87
N VAL A 300 -8.32 -25.40 -5.24
CA VAL A 300 -8.41 -25.98 -6.60
C VAL A 300 -8.62 -24.90 -7.65
N VAL A 301 -9.49 -23.90 -7.41
CA VAL A 301 -9.71 -22.77 -8.34
C VAL A 301 -8.41 -21.98 -8.55
N ILE A 302 -7.71 -21.64 -7.48
CA ILE A 302 -6.44 -20.90 -7.59
C ILE A 302 -5.37 -21.75 -8.30
N TYR A 303 -5.30 -23.05 -8.04
CA TYR A 303 -4.41 -23.97 -8.76
C TYR A 303 -4.74 -24.03 -10.24
N ALA A 304 -6.01 -24.11 -10.62
CA ALA A 304 -6.43 -24.11 -12.02
C ALA A 304 -6.01 -22.83 -12.75
N ILE A 305 -6.23 -21.67 -12.13
CA ILE A 305 -5.80 -20.39 -12.68
C ILE A 305 -4.26 -20.36 -12.83
N THR A 306 -3.53 -20.79 -11.81
CA THR A 306 -2.07 -20.86 -11.85
C THR A 306 -1.57 -21.82 -12.93
N ALA A 307 -2.18 -23.00 -13.06
CA ALA A 307 -1.82 -23.99 -14.09
C ALA A 307 -2.06 -23.45 -15.51
N ILE A 308 -3.19 -22.77 -15.75
CA ILE A 308 -3.48 -22.14 -17.05
C ILE A 308 -2.43 -21.09 -17.38
N ASN A 309 -2.12 -20.21 -16.44
CA ASN A 309 -1.10 -19.16 -16.65
C ASN A 309 0.30 -19.75 -16.87
N THR A 310 0.64 -20.78 -16.11
CA THR A 310 1.90 -21.51 -16.26
C THR A 310 2.01 -22.17 -17.63
N SER A 311 0.92 -22.83 -18.08
CA SER A 311 0.87 -23.46 -19.40
C SER A 311 0.99 -22.45 -20.53
N LEU A 312 0.34 -21.29 -20.37
CA LEU A 312 0.48 -20.17 -21.32
C LEU A 312 1.95 -19.67 -21.38
N GLY A 313 2.60 -19.53 -20.23
CA GLY A 313 4.00 -19.12 -20.15
C GLY A 313 4.95 -20.15 -20.80
N VAL A 314 4.73 -21.46 -20.56
CA VAL A 314 5.49 -22.54 -21.20
C VAL A 314 5.25 -22.55 -22.71
N PHE A 315 4.02 -22.37 -23.17
CA PHE A 315 3.70 -22.26 -24.59
C PHE A 315 4.46 -21.10 -25.25
N MET A 316 4.57 -19.96 -24.57
CA MET A 316 5.35 -18.82 -25.06
C MET A 316 6.86 -19.10 -25.19
N LEU A 317 7.42 -20.01 -24.35
CA LEU A 317 8.81 -20.45 -24.46
C LEU A 317 9.07 -21.24 -25.74
N THR A 318 8.08 -22.03 -26.16
CA THR A 318 8.23 -22.96 -27.31
C THR A 318 7.79 -22.35 -28.63
N ALA A 319 6.97 -21.29 -28.59
CA ALA A 319 6.47 -20.61 -29.78
C ALA A 319 7.39 -19.44 -30.16
N GLU A 320 8.28 -19.63 -31.12
CA GLU A 320 9.11 -18.57 -31.74
C GLU A 320 8.27 -17.66 -32.67
N SER A 321 7.21 -17.06 -32.12
CA SER A 321 6.24 -16.32 -32.93
C SER A 321 6.11 -14.88 -32.42
N SER A 322 5.91 -13.93 -33.36
CA SER A 322 5.60 -12.52 -33.04
C SER A 322 4.32 -12.34 -32.20
N TRP A 323 3.48 -13.36 -32.12
CA TRP A 323 2.26 -13.37 -31.30
C TRP A 323 2.52 -13.56 -29.79
N THR A 324 3.71 -13.96 -29.38
CA THR A 324 4.06 -14.22 -27.96
C THR A 324 3.82 -12.99 -27.07
N ALA A 325 4.16 -11.80 -27.56
CA ALA A 325 3.89 -10.55 -26.84
C ALA A 325 2.39 -10.27 -26.66
N GLY A 326 1.58 -10.56 -27.70
CA GLY A 326 0.13 -10.44 -27.66
C GLY A 326 -0.51 -11.42 -26.68
N LEU A 327 -0.02 -12.67 -26.65
CA LEU A 327 -0.48 -13.69 -25.70
C LEU A 327 -0.12 -13.32 -24.24
N LEU A 328 1.08 -12.78 -24.01
CA LEU A 328 1.48 -12.25 -22.70
C LEU A 328 0.55 -11.12 -22.25
N ALA A 329 0.37 -10.13 -23.11
CA ALA A 329 -0.49 -8.99 -22.81
C ALA A 329 -1.94 -9.43 -22.57
N GLY A 330 -2.47 -10.36 -23.38
CA GLY A 330 -3.80 -10.94 -23.21
C GLY A 330 -3.97 -11.71 -21.91
N GLY A 331 -2.99 -12.55 -21.56
CA GLY A 331 -2.98 -13.30 -20.29
C GLY A 331 -2.92 -12.40 -19.08
N LEU A 332 -2.05 -11.39 -19.10
CA LEU A 332 -1.95 -10.38 -18.05
C LEU A 332 -3.23 -9.56 -17.91
N LEU A 333 -3.83 -9.15 -19.05
CA LEU A 333 -5.10 -8.42 -19.06
C LEU A 333 -6.22 -9.28 -18.48
N LEU A 334 -6.29 -10.55 -18.87
CA LEU A 334 -7.28 -11.50 -18.35
C LEU A 334 -7.15 -11.68 -16.84
N LEU A 335 -5.92 -11.83 -16.32
CA LEU A 335 -5.64 -11.89 -14.90
C LEU A 335 -6.08 -10.60 -14.19
N LEU A 336 -5.75 -9.45 -14.75
CA LEU A 336 -6.09 -8.15 -14.19
C LEU A 336 -7.62 -7.96 -14.14
N LEU A 337 -8.33 -8.32 -15.19
CA LEU A 337 -9.80 -8.27 -15.24
C LEU A 337 -10.44 -9.25 -14.27
N LEU A 338 -9.91 -10.48 -14.17
CA LEU A 338 -10.36 -11.48 -13.22
C LEU A 338 -10.20 -10.98 -11.77
N PHE A 339 -9.02 -10.43 -11.44
CA PHE A 339 -8.78 -9.86 -10.13
C PHE A 339 -9.65 -8.63 -9.85
N ALA A 340 -9.83 -7.75 -10.82
CA ALA A 340 -10.71 -6.60 -10.69
C ALA A 340 -12.17 -7.04 -10.43
N TYR A 341 -12.64 -8.06 -11.12
CA TYR A 341 -13.96 -8.64 -10.92
C TYR A 341 -14.10 -9.29 -9.54
N LEU A 342 -13.21 -10.22 -9.20
CA LEU A 342 -13.23 -10.94 -7.93
C LEU A 342 -12.95 -10.02 -6.73
N SER A 343 -12.17 -8.95 -6.90
CA SER A 343 -11.88 -8.02 -5.80
C SER A 343 -13.04 -7.08 -5.48
N GLY A 344 -14.14 -7.09 -6.25
CA GLY A 344 -15.31 -6.25 -6.02
C GLY A 344 -15.02 -4.73 -6.09
N ASN A 345 -13.77 -4.36 -6.33
CA ASN A 345 -13.36 -2.99 -6.58
C ASN A 345 -13.46 -2.73 -8.08
N ARG A 346 -14.48 -2.01 -8.49
CA ARG A 346 -14.53 -1.52 -9.87
C ARG A 346 -13.24 -0.76 -10.14
N PRO A 347 -12.45 -1.07 -11.18
CA PRO A 347 -11.19 -0.36 -11.50
C PRO A 347 -11.42 1.16 -11.63
N TYR A 348 -12.61 1.55 -12.05
CA TYR A 348 -13.07 2.94 -12.04
C TYR A 348 -13.04 3.57 -10.62
N GLY A 349 -13.37 2.82 -9.57
CA GLY A 349 -13.31 3.31 -8.19
C GLY A 349 -11.89 3.66 -7.74
N ILE A 350 -10.89 2.92 -8.18
CA ILE A 350 -9.47 3.21 -7.88
C ILE A 350 -9.04 4.50 -8.58
N LEU A 351 -9.38 4.66 -9.86
CA LEU A 351 -9.07 5.87 -10.63
C LEU A 351 -9.76 7.11 -10.04
N VAL A 352 -11.03 6.99 -9.65
CA VAL A 352 -11.77 8.07 -9.00
C VAL A 352 -11.11 8.48 -7.68
N VAL A 353 -10.69 7.52 -6.85
CA VAL A 353 -10.01 7.81 -5.57
C VAL A 353 -8.61 8.36 -5.78
N LEU A 354 -7.86 7.85 -6.77
CA LEU A 354 -6.55 8.41 -7.14
C LEU A 354 -6.69 9.86 -7.59
N ASN A 355 -7.64 10.15 -8.50
CA ASN A 355 -7.88 11.49 -9.00
C ASN A 355 -8.33 12.43 -7.87
N ARG A 356 -9.21 11.94 -6.98
CA ARG A 356 -9.61 12.66 -5.76
C ARG A 356 -8.42 12.97 -4.85
N ASN A 357 -7.59 11.98 -4.54
CA ASN A 357 -6.45 12.16 -3.66
C ASN A 357 -5.40 13.11 -4.28
N TRP A 358 -5.25 13.08 -5.61
CA TRP A 358 -4.37 14.01 -6.33
C TRP A 358 -4.89 15.43 -6.27
N GLY A 359 -6.21 15.62 -6.41
CA GLY A 359 -6.89 16.91 -6.23
C GLY A 359 -6.64 17.46 -4.81
N ILE A 360 -6.93 16.67 -3.78
CA ILE A 360 -6.70 17.05 -2.36
C ILE A 360 -5.22 17.38 -2.11
N ALA A 361 -4.28 16.60 -2.63
CA ALA A 361 -2.85 16.86 -2.45
C ALA A 361 -2.36 18.11 -3.19
N ARG A 362 -2.97 18.44 -4.32
CA ARG A 362 -2.68 19.66 -5.07
C ARG A 362 -3.21 20.90 -4.33
N GLU A 363 -4.47 20.86 -3.89
CA GLU A 363 -5.07 21.95 -3.10
C GLU A 363 -4.32 22.15 -1.79
N ALA A 364 -3.99 21.08 -1.06
CA ALA A 364 -3.22 21.17 0.18
C ALA A 364 -1.83 21.81 0.00
N ARG A 365 -1.18 21.63 -1.16
CA ARG A 365 0.09 22.31 -1.46
C ARG A 365 -0.10 23.79 -1.77
N MET A 366 -1.21 24.14 -2.43
CA MET A 366 -1.53 25.54 -2.72
C MET A 366 -1.89 26.29 -1.43
N GLU A 367 -2.68 25.69 -0.55
CA GLU A 367 -3.01 26.23 0.78
C GLU A 367 -1.76 26.45 1.63
N GLN A 368 -0.85 25.48 1.66
CA GLN A 368 0.42 25.60 2.39
C GLN A 368 1.27 26.77 1.90
N ARG A 369 1.39 26.96 0.59
CA ARG A 369 2.10 28.11 0.00
C ARG A 369 1.43 29.44 0.33
N SER A 370 0.09 29.47 0.31
CA SER A 370 -0.67 30.68 0.66
C SER A 370 -0.48 31.04 2.13
N PHE A 371 -0.43 30.03 3.00
CA PHE A 371 -0.15 30.20 4.42
C PHE A 371 1.27 30.74 4.66
N GLU A 372 2.30 30.12 4.07
CA GLU A 372 3.70 30.56 4.17
C GLU A 372 3.87 32.01 3.68
N CYS A 373 3.18 32.38 2.59
CA CYS A 373 3.18 33.74 2.08
C CYS A 373 2.49 34.73 3.06
N ALA A 374 1.40 34.32 3.70
CA ALA A 374 0.70 35.11 4.70
C ALA A 374 1.55 35.27 5.98
N GLU A 375 2.22 34.22 6.43
CA GLU A 375 3.13 34.23 7.59
C GLU A 375 4.24 35.28 7.42
N VAL A 376 4.89 35.31 6.24
CA VAL A 376 5.92 36.32 5.94
C VAL A 376 5.35 37.74 5.96
N LYS A 377 4.20 37.98 5.33
CA LYS A 377 3.57 39.29 5.30
C LYS A 377 3.06 39.77 6.67
N MET A 378 2.51 38.84 7.47
CA MET A 378 2.04 39.17 8.82
C MET A 378 3.17 39.52 9.78
N ARG A 379 4.34 38.89 9.65
CA ARG A 379 5.54 39.25 10.43
C ARG A 379 5.94 40.72 10.23
N ASP A 380 5.74 41.24 9.03
CA ASP A 380 6.10 42.63 8.67
C ASP A 380 4.96 43.63 8.90
N ALA A 381 3.74 43.16 9.20
CA ALA A 381 2.57 44.00 9.42
C ALA A 381 2.64 44.75 10.76
N LYS A 382 2.91 46.06 10.71
CA LYS A 382 3.01 46.94 11.90
C LYS A 382 1.70 47.64 12.27
N SER A 383 0.66 47.52 11.44
CA SER A 383 -0.66 48.13 11.67
C SER A 383 -1.78 47.10 11.57
N LEU A 384 -2.89 47.35 12.26
CA LEU A 384 -4.08 46.53 12.18
C LEU A 384 -4.65 46.49 10.74
N ASP A 385 -4.50 47.55 9.95
CA ASP A 385 -4.92 47.56 8.57
C ASP A 385 -4.11 46.64 7.68
N ALA A 386 -2.77 46.70 7.77
CA ALA A 386 -1.88 45.79 7.02
C ALA A 386 -2.06 44.31 7.43
N TRP A 387 -2.26 44.05 8.71
CA TRP A 387 -2.56 42.75 9.26
C TRP A 387 -3.88 42.20 8.71
N TRP A 388 -4.94 43.03 8.73
CA TRP A 388 -6.28 42.70 8.22
C TRP A 388 -6.26 42.43 6.71
N GLU A 389 -5.60 43.27 5.94
CA GLU A 389 -5.46 43.10 4.49
C GLU A 389 -4.75 41.80 4.14
N THR A 390 -3.69 41.44 4.87
CA THR A 390 -2.98 40.18 4.70
C THR A 390 -3.87 38.98 5.00
N LEU A 391 -4.70 39.08 6.05
CA LEU A 391 -5.65 38.05 6.43
C LEU A 391 -6.73 37.84 5.35
N CYS A 392 -7.24 38.95 4.79
CA CYS A 392 -8.23 38.94 3.70
C CYS A 392 -7.64 38.36 2.39
N ASP A 393 -6.39 38.70 2.03
CA ASP A 393 -5.67 38.13 0.87
C ASP A 393 -5.51 36.60 1.02
N MET A 394 -5.11 36.15 2.21
CA MET A 394 -5.03 34.72 2.52
C MET A 394 -6.40 34.07 2.46
N GLY A 395 -7.41 34.66 3.06
CA GLY A 395 -8.79 34.14 3.06
C GLY A 395 -9.35 33.96 1.65
N SER A 396 -9.08 34.93 0.76
CA SER A 396 -9.41 34.87 -0.66
C SER A 396 -8.76 33.67 -1.36
N ARG A 397 -7.47 33.43 -1.13
CA ARG A 397 -6.68 32.33 -1.73
C ARG A 397 -7.03 30.96 -1.16
N MET A 398 -7.45 30.89 0.10
CA MET A 398 -7.84 29.68 0.80
C MET A 398 -9.36 29.42 0.74
N HIS A 399 -10.09 30.18 -0.07
CA HIS A 399 -11.54 30.02 -0.31
C HIS A 399 -12.40 30.15 0.95
N PHE A 400 -12.05 31.02 1.90
CA PHE A 400 -12.95 31.42 2.98
C PHE A 400 -14.14 32.21 2.41
N GLN A 401 -15.30 32.09 3.03
CA GLN A 401 -16.49 32.86 2.64
C GLN A 401 -16.57 34.18 3.39
N THR A 402 -16.37 34.12 4.71
CA THR A 402 -16.40 35.31 5.57
C THR A 402 -15.28 35.22 6.58
N ILE A 403 -14.69 36.34 6.92
CA ILE A 403 -13.81 36.52 8.07
C ILE A 403 -14.32 37.73 8.82
N GLU A 404 -14.60 37.57 10.11
CA GLU A 404 -15.13 38.61 10.98
C GLU A 404 -14.22 38.73 12.19
N LEU A 405 -13.87 39.97 12.53
CA LEU A 405 -13.10 40.27 13.73
C LEU A 405 -14.02 41.06 14.67
N TRP A 406 -14.25 40.54 15.86
CA TRP A 406 -15.08 41.09 16.88
C TRP A 406 -14.23 41.54 18.05
N SER A 407 -14.49 42.75 18.57
CA SER A 407 -13.85 43.27 19.79
C SER A 407 -14.86 43.23 20.92
N ARG A 408 -14.43 42.73 22.09
CA ARG A 408 -15.21 42.77 23.32
C ARG A 408 -14.65 43.90 24.19
N SER A 409 -15.39 45.01 24.28
CA SER A 409 -15.09 46.10 25.19
C SER A 409 -16.28 46.26 26.14
N SER A 410 -16.03 46.36 27.44
CA SER A 410 -17.06 46.57 28.48
C SER A 410 -18.22 45.57 28.49
N GLY A 411 -17.94 44.29 28.10
CA GLY A 411 -18.93 43.23 28.11
C GLY A 411 -19.86 43.16 26.88
N GLN A 412 -19.81 44.10 25.97
CA GLN A 412 -20.53 44.04 24.70
C GLN A 412 -19.61 43.66 23.54
N LEU A 413 -20.07 42.75 22.68
CA LEU A 413 -19.40 42.39 21.44
C LEU A 413 -19.76 43.40 20.35
N ALA A 414 -18.79 44.11 19.81
CA ALA A 414 -18.95 44.99 18.65
C ALA A 414 -18.13 44.47 17.49
N SER A 415 -18.72 44.40 16.29
CA SER A 415 -18.00 44.04 15.07
C SER A 415 -17.00 45.12 14.73
N ALA A 416 -15.70 44.78 14.72
CA ALA A 416 -14.66 45.71 14.37
C ALA A 416 -14.38 45.73 12.85
N ARG A 417 -14.38 44.54 12.22
CA ARG A 417 -14.12 44.38 10.78
C ARG A 417 -14.81 43.12 10.25
N VAL A 418 -15.31 43.19 9.01
CA VAL A 418 -15.92 42.07 8.30
C VAL A 418 -15.40 42.06 6.87
N TRP A 419 -14.99 40.90 6.41
CA TRP A 419 -14.62 40.67 5.02
C TRP A 419 -15.49 39.56 4.44
N TYR A 420 -15.92 39.77 3.21
CA TYR A 420 -16.67 38.78 2.42
C TYR A 420 -15.90 38.43 1.16
N SER A 421 -15.90 37.13 0.81
CA SER A 421 -15.31 36.68 -0.44
C SER A 421 -16.04 37.31 -1.64
N PRO A 422 -15.31 37.84 -2.63
CA PRO A 422 -15.93 38.38 -3.84
C PRO A 422 -16.59 37.31 -4.72
N VAL A 423 -16.30 36.04 -4.48
CA VAL A 423 -16.88 34.92 -5.22
C VAL A 423 -17.79 34.14 -4.27
N VAL A 424 -19.12 34.23 -4.51
CA VAL A 424 -20.14 33.51 -3.73
C VAL A 424 -20.57 32.25 -4.49
N PRO A 425 -19.95 31.08 -4.27
CA PRO A 425 -20.48 29.84 -4.80
C PRO A 425 -21.33 29.14 -3.74
N ALA A 426 -22.45 28.56 -4.15
CA ALA A 426 -23.29 27.73 -3.29
C ALA A 426 -22.50 26.50 -2.77
N GLY A 427 -22.54 26.24 -1.46
CA GLY A 427 -21.85 25.10 -0.85
C GLY A 427 -22.08 25.03 0.66
N LYS A 428 -21.79 23.87 1.25
CA LYS A 428 -21.80 23.68 2.71
C LYS A 428 -20.63 24.44 3.33
N THR A 429 -20.88 25.13 4.43
CA THR A 429 -19.86 25.86 5.19
C THR A 429 -19.68 25.30 6.58
N ALA A 430 -18.45 25.37 7.09
CA ALA A 430 -18.15 25.20 8.51
C ALA A 430 -17.86 26.57 9.11
N GLN A 431 -18.39 26.84 10.30
CA GLN A 431 -18.06 28.04 11.06
C GLN A 431 -16.98 27.71 12.08
N LEU A 432 -16.00 28.58 12.19
CA LEU A 432 -14.90 28.52 13.15
C LEU A 432 -14.95 29.81 13.99
N SER A 433 -14.89 29.68 15.30
CA SER A 433 -14.74 30.81 16.23
C SER A 433 -13.44 30.61 17.02
N LEU A 434 -12.58 31.62 17.01
CA LEU A 434 -11.28 31.63 17.68
C LEU A 434 -11.23 32.81 18.64
N PRO A 435 -11.16 32.58 19.97
CA PRO A 435 -10.87 33.63 20.92
C PRO A 435 -9.40 34.05 20.80
N LEU A 436 -9.15 35.34 20.60
CA LEU A 436 -7.82 35.91 20.50
C LEU A 436 -7.60 36.82 21.71
N ARG A 437 -6.60 36.47 22.55
CA ARG A 437 -6.20 37.31 23.69
C ARG A 437 -5.05 38.20 23.26
N VAL A 438 -5.31 39.52 23.20
CA VAL A 438 -4.27 40.49 22.85
C VAL A 438 -3.72 41.16 24.14
N ASN A 439 -4.58 41.44 25.15
CA ASN A 439 -4.21 42.01 26.45
C ASN A 439 -5.21 41.62 27.55
N ALA A 440 -4.88 41.92 28.80
CA ALA A 440 -5.78 41.65 29.94
C ALA A 440 -7.12 42.42 29.90
N VAL A 441 -7.25 43.39 29.03
CA VAL A 441 -8.40 44.30 28.96
C VAL A 441 -9.21 44.16 27.67
N THR A 442 -8.59 43.74 26.56
CA THR A 442 -9.26 43.66 25.24
C THR A 442 -9.26 42.21 24.77
N GLU A 443 -10.45 41.60 24.71
CA GLU A 443 -10.65 40.30 24.12
C GLU A 443 -11.16 40.47 22.69
N TRP A 444 -10.46 39.84 21.76
CA TRP A 444 -10.90 39.74 20.37
C TRP A 444 -11.43 38.34 20.07
N GLU A 445 -12.45 38.27 19.25
CA GLU A 445 -12.98 36.99 18.74
C GLU A 445 -12.98 37.06 17.21
N MET A 446 -12.31 36.08 16.57
CA MET A 446 -12.37 35.93 15.13
C MET A 446 -13.35 34.81 14.77
N ARG A 447 -14.25 35.12 13.87
CA ARG A 447 -15.18 34.15 13.26
C ARG A 447 -14.85 34.02 11.78
N ALA A 448 -14.70 32.78 11.32
CA ALA A 448 -14.44 32.50 9.93
C ALA A 448 -15.42 31.45 9.40
N SER A 449 -15.95 31.69 8.19
CA SER A 449 -16.80 30.75 7.48
C SER A 449 -15.97 30.07 6.39
N ILE A 450 -15.72 28.75 6.54
CA ILE A 450 -14.87 27.97 5.66
C ILE A 450 -15.75 27.14 4.74
N ARG A 451 -15.50 27.20 3.44
CA ARG A 451 -16.23 26.40 2.47
C ARG A 451 -15.76 24.95 2.47
N ILE A 452 -16.71 24.03 2.61
CA ILE A 452 -16.44 22.60 2.48
C ILE A 452 -16.61 22.19 1.02
N ASN A 453 -15.53 22.20 0.25
CA ASN A 453 -15.48 21.77 -1.16
C ASN A 453 -15.49 20.25 -1.27
N GLY A 454 -16.58 19.60 -0.82
CA GLY A 454 -16.74 18.16 -0.91
C GLY A 454 -15.91 17.32 0.08
N TYR A 455 -14.93 17.91 0.77
CA TYR A 455 -14.03 17.20 1.68
C TYR A 455 -13.90 17.93 3.02
N LEU A 456 -14.48 17.35 4.08
CA LEU A 456 -14.33 17.82 5.46
C LEU A 456 -12.86 17.95 5.91
N GLU A 457 -11.99 17.12 5.34
CA GLU A 457 -10.56 17.08 5.63
C GLU A 457 -9.84 18.39 5.24
N LEU A 458 -10.20 18.99 4.09
CA LEU A 458 -9.68 20.28 3.64
C LEU A 458 -10.14 21.40 4.56
N GLY A 459 -11.43 21.46 4.88
CA GLY A 459 -11.96 22.47 5.80
C GLY A 459 -11.33 22.41 7.20
N GLY A 460 -11.11 21.21 7.73
CA GLY A 460 -10.40 21.02 9.01
C GLY A 460 -8.94 21.50 8.96
N ARG A 461 -8.24 21.29 7.83
CA ARG A 461 -6.88 21.76 7.63
C ARG A 461 -6.81 23.28 7.52
N GLN A 462 -7.72 23.90 6.80
CA GLN A 462 -7.83 25.36 6.68
C GLN A 462 -8.09 26.01 8.04
N ALA A 463 -8.99 25.41 8.84
CA ALA A 463 -9.25 25.86 10.20
C ALA A 463 -8.01 25.79 11.09
N MET A 464 -7.24 24.70 11.00
CA MET A 464 -5.98 24.51 11.76
C MET A 464 -4.91 25.52 11.33
N LEU A 465 -4.75 25.77 10.03
CA LEU A 465 -3.79 26.77 9.52
C LEU A 465 -4.16 28.16 9.97
N LEU A 466 -5.45 28.54 9.92
CA LEU A 466 -5.91 29.83 10.41
C LEU A 466 -5.68 29.98 11.93
N ALA A 467 -6.01 28.95 12.71
CA ALA A 467 -5.79 28.97 14.16
C ALA A 467 -4.30 29.14 14.50
N ARG A 468 -3.42 28.43 13.79
CA ARG A 468 -1.97 28.57 13.96
C ARG A 468 -1.48 29.97 13.60
N LEU A 469 -1.98 30.56 12.50
CA LEU A 469 -1.59 31.91 12.08
C LEU A 469 -1.99 32.95 13.14
N MET A 470 -3.16 32.76 13.76
CA MET A 470 -3.65 33.66 14.81
C MET A 470 -2.91 33.51 16.14
N ASP A 471 -2.43 32.33 16.43
CA ASP A 471 -1.61 32.04 17.61
C ASP A 471 -0.20 32.65 17.47
N GLU A 472 0.40 32.55 16.27
CA GLU A 472 1.74 33.08 15.98
C GLU A 472 1.73 34.61 15.73
N PHE A 473 0.66 35.16 15.14
CA PHE A 473 0.54 36.57 14.76
C PHE A 473 -0.81 37.15 15.19
N PRO A 474 -1.03 37.41 16.49
CA PRO A 474 -2.25 38.05 16.96
C PRO A 474 -2.38 39.48 16.41
N PRO A 475 -3.60 40.06 16.40
CA PRO A 475 -3.81 41.45 15.94
C PRO A 475 -2.89 42.40 16.70
N PRO A 476 -2.19 43.30 16.02
CA PRO A 476 -1.33 44.28 16.67
C PRO A 476 -2.16 45.24 17.56
N GLU A 477 -1.58 45.63 18.72
CA GLU A 477 -2.22 46.57 19.65
C GLU A 477 -2.53 47.87 18.94
N GLN A 478 -3.80 48.30 18.96
CA GLN A 478 -4.11 49.70 18.67
C GLN A 478 -3.59 50.51 19.84
N LYS A 479 -2.54 51.30 19.63
CA LYS A 479 -2.28 52.46 20.48
C LYS A 479 -3.49 53.37 20.32
N GLU A 480 -4.41 53.34 21.29
CA GLU A 480 -5.51 54.25 21.33
C GLU A 480 -4.97 55.69 21.15
N GLU A 481 -5.50 56.40 20.14
CA GLU A 481 -5.53 57.83 20.14
C GLU A 481 -6.43 58.32 21.29
N THR A 482 -6.01 58.10 22.52
CA THR A 482 -6.64 58.57 23.76
C THR A 482 -6.43 60.09 23.92
N GLN A 483 -5.92 60.80 22.87
CA GLN A 483 -5.70 62.23 22.91
C GLN A 483 -6.81 63.10 22.26
N VAL A 484 -7.77 62.52 21.54
CA VAL A 484 -8.83 63.34 20.90
C VAL A 484 -10.07 63.47 21.76
N LEU A 485 -10.35 62.60 22.72
CA LEU A 485 -11.52 62.70 23.62
C LEU A 485 -11.27 63.52 24.89
N ALA A 486 -10.04 63.79 25.26
CA ALA A 486 -9.73 64.65 26.41
C ALA A 486 -9.84 66.17 26.12
N HIS A 487 -9.87 66.57 24.85
CA HIS A 487 -10.03 67.98 24.47
C HIS A 487 -11.47 68.38 24.13
N ALA A 488 -12.42 67.47 24.16
CA ALA A 488 -13.84 67.76 23.89
C ALA A 488 -14.69 67.98 25.17
N GLN A 489 -14.09 67.87 26.38
CA GLN A 489 -14.80 68.08 27.64
C GLN A 489 -14.56 69.42 28.36
N THR A 490 -13.75 70.30 27.77
CA THR A 490 -13.61 71.67 28.34
C THR A 490 -13.91 72.75 27.30
N GLY A 491 -15.17 73.10 27.19
CA GLY A 491 -15.57 74.24 26.35
C GLY A 491 -17.08 74.49 26.32
N HIS A 492 -17.51 75.15 27.35
CA HIS A 492 -18.72 76.04 27.49
C HIS A 492 -19.80 76.09 26.38
N THR A 493 -21.04 75.85 26.87
CA THR A 493 -22.27 76.62 26.70
C THR A 493 -22.31 77.57 25.49
N ASP A 494 -23.26 77.37 24.59
CA ASP A 494 -24.36 78.23 24.28
C ASP A 494 -25.23 77.62 23.17
N ALA A 495 -26.54 77.60 23.46
CA ALA A 495 -27.58 77.27 22.49
C ALA A 495 -27.91 78.58 21.66
N PRO A 496 -28.51 78.56 20.46
CA PRO A 496 -29.94 78.36 20.43
C PRO A 496 -30.54 77.58 19.25
N ARG A 497 -31.66 76.95 19.58
CA ARG A 497 -32.90 76.72 18.78
C ARG A 497 -32.97 77.14 17.34
N LYS A 498 -33.39 76.28 16.43
CA LYS A 498 -34.71 76.30 15.72
C LYS A 498 -34.74 75.34 14.52
N GLN A 499 -35.89 74.71 14.44
CA GLN A 499 -36.73 74.38 13.28
C GLN A 499 -36.15 73.36 12.25
N GLU A 500 -36.84 72.51 11.64
CA GLU A 500 -38.25 72.09 11.52
C GLU A 500 -38.26 70.79 10.66
N LYS A 501 -39.11 69.87 11.00
CA LYS A 501 -39.92 68.99 10.18
C LYS A 501 -39.54 68.72 8.74
N GLU A 502 -39.46 67.40 8.43
CA GLU A 502 -40.42 66.85 7.47
C GLU A 502 -40.46 65.34 7.59
N ALA A 503 -41.66 64.88 7.89
CA ALA A 503 -42.07 63.48 7.87
C ALA A 503 -42.54 63.19 6.44
N ILE A 504 -42.14 62.04 5.90
CA ILE A 504 -42.89 61.35 4.85
C ILE A 504 -43.13 59.94 5.25
N SER A 505 -44.38 59.68 5.58
CA SER A 505 -45.05 58.38 5.67
C SER A 505 -45.43 57.94 4.27
N TYR A 506 -45.32 56.64 4.02
CA TYR A 506 -46.20 55.91 3.09
C TYR A 506 -46.04 54.46 3.48
N ASP A 507 -46.94 53.81 3.92
CA ASP A 507 -48.36 53.45 3.69
C ASP A 507 -48.40 51.95 3.35
N ASP A 508 -49.30 51.40 4.02
CA ASP A 508 -49.76 50.04 4.18
C ASP A 508 -50.46 49.51 2.91
N GLY A 509 -50.32 48.28 2.60
CA GLY A 509 -51.02 47.67 1.46
C GLY A 509 -51.19 46.15 1.63
N ARG A 510 -52.22 45.77 2.38
CA ARG A 510 -52.84 44.47 2.53
C ARG A 510 -53.20 43.80 1.18
N ASN A 511 -53.11 42.49 1.11
CA ASN A 511 -54.19 41.49 0.93
C ASN A 511 -53.59 40.19 0.38
N ALA A 512 -53.66 39.10 1.08
CA ALA A 512 -54.76 38.15 1.22
C ALA A 512 -55.12 37.41 -0.08
N THR A 513 -54.92 36.12 -0.08
CA THR A 513 -55.82 34.98 -0.41
C THR A 513 -54.97 33.74 -0.74
N SER A 514 -54.97 32.70 0.04
CA SER A 514 -55.90 31.56 0.10
C SER A 514 -55.84 30.64 -1.13
N LYS A 515 -55.37 29.40 -0.91
CA LYS A 515 -55.98 28.07 -1.19
C LYS A 515 -54.87 27.03 -1.22
N LYS A 516 -54.88 26.11 -0.29
CA LYS A 516 -55.50 24.76 -0.21
C LYS A 516 -55.08 23.78 -1.29
N SER A 517 -54.59 22.72 -0.83
CA SER A 517 -54.85 21.25 -0.97
C SER A 517 -53.77 20.58 -1.81
N ASP A 518 -53.33 19.35 -1.62
CA ASP A 518 -53.68 18.19 -0.87
C ASP A 518 -52.46 17.24 -0.84
N ALA A 519 -52.33 16.58 0.24
CA ALA A 519 -51.90 15.25 0.50
C ALA A 519 -51.54 14.33 -0.68
N TYR A 520 -50.41 13.64 -0.58
CA TYR A 520 -50.31 12.19 -0.78
C TYR A 520 -49.00 11.66 -0.15
N SER A 521 -49.12 10.81 0.81
CA SER A 521 -48.20 9.80 1.32
C SER A 521 -48.98 8.46 1.22
N PRO A 522 -48.40 7.27 1.45
CA PRO A 522 -47.10 6.67 1.13
C PRO A 522 -47.28 5.28 0.44
N THR A 523 -46.22 4.56 0.35
CA THR A 523 -46.02 3.08 0.26
C THR A 523 -45.22 2.63 -0.96
N ALA A 524 -44.13 2.08 -0.82
CA ALA A 524 -43.57 0.72 -0.72
C ALA A 524 -42.05 0.79 -0.66
#